data_451e0c1451ca6d89b3c6fc1eba0da4bb
#
_entry.id   451e0c1451ca6d89b3c6fc1eba0da4bb
#
_cell.length_a   1.000
_cell.length_b   1.000
_cell.length_c   1.000
_cell.angle_alpha   90.00
_cell.angle_beta   90.00
_cell.angle_gamma   90.00
#
_symmetry.space_group_name_H-M   'P 1'
#
loop_
_entity.id
_entity.type
_entity.pdbx_description
1 polymer ?
#
loop_
_entity_poly.entity_id
_entity_poly.type
_entity_poly.pdbx_seq_one_letter_code
_entity_poly.pdbx_strand_id
1 'polypeptide(L)'
;MQVRMGRREFGKTFDRTRLDALTLCLERHTAHNLYRLPGVIMRLRRMRRRSAEFYQTYDALLTPTLADPTPRVGYLAPTDYQQLMDRLIDWVAFTPLQNVTGDPAISLPLAQSAEGMPVGMMLAADLGQEALLLELAYELEEARPRARIQAAG
;
A
#
# COMPACT_ATOMS: atom_id res chain seq x y z
N MET A 1 0.64 7.05 18.03
CA MET A 1 -0.67 7.32 18.68
C MET A 1 -1.33 6.03 19.14
N GLN A 2 -1.52 5.05 18.27
CA GLN A 2 -2.15 3.75 18.59
C GLN A 2 -1.47 2.97 19.75
N VAL A 3 -0.13 2.90 19.80
CA VAL A 3 0.59 2.20 20.89
C VAL A 3 0.32 2.82 22.27
N ARG A 4 0.16 4.15 22.36
CA ARG A 4 -0.22 4.82 23.61
C ARG A 4 -1.67 4.59 24.00
N MET A 5 -2.55 4.36 23.01
CA MET A 5 -3.96 4.04 23.22
C MET A 5 -4.17 2.56 23.53
N GLY A 6 -3.24 1.67 23.15
CA GLY A 6 -3.36 0.23 23.35
C GLY A 6 -3.67 -0.18 24.78
N ARG A 7 -3.06 0.47 25.78
CA ARG A 7 -3.40 0.26 27.20
C ARG A 7 -4.81 0.72 27.57
N ARG A 8 -5.35 1.73 26.88
CA ARG A 8 -6.72 2.20 27.08
C ARG A 8 -7.75 1.26 26.46
N GLU A 9 -7.47 0.72 25.26
CA GLU A 9 -8.37 -0.16 24.52
C GLU A 9 -8.32 -1.61 25.00
N PHE A 10 -7.11 -2.13 25.29
CA PHE A 10 -6.87 -3.53 25.62
C PHE A 10 -6.55 -3.75 27.11
N GLY A 11 -6.56 -2.69 27.93
CA GLY A 11 -6.36 -2.78 29.37
C GLY A 11 -5.04 -3.44 29.76
N LYS A 12 -5.09 -4.32 30.79
CA LYS A 12 -3.91 -5.02 31.35
C LYS A 12 -3.32 -6.08 30.42
N THR A 13 -4.04 -6.50 29.36
CA THR A 13 -3.58 -7.49 28.40
C THR A 13 -2.65 -6.91 27.35
N PHE A 14 -2.57 -5.58 27.23
CA PHE A 14 -1.67 -4.91 26.30
C PHE A 14 -0.23 -4.98 26.79
N ASP A 15 0.57 -5.80 26.14
CA ASP A 15 1.99 -5.94 26.40
C ASP A 15 2.83 -5.31 25.25
N ARG A 16 3.45 -4.18 25.58
CA ARG A 16 4.29 -3.43 24.64
C ARG A 16 5.55 -4.18 24.23
N THR A 17 6.03 -5.13 25.05
CA THR A 17 7.25 -5.89 24.74
C THR A 17 7.04 -6.90 23.61
N ARG A 18 5.79 -7.24 23.32
CA ARG A 18 5.38 -8.14 22.21
C ARG A 18 5.18 -7.43 20.89
N LEU A 19 5.36 -6.11 20.84
CA LEU A 19 5.31 -5.35 19.60
C LEU A 19 6.64 -5.50 18.83
N ASP A 20 6.52 -5.56 17.51
CA ASP A 20 7.67 -5.60 16.61
C ASP A 20 8.48 -4.28 16.64
N ALA A 21 9.74 -4.37 16.20
CA ALA A 21 10.66 -3.25 16.20
C ALA A 21 10.19 -2.10 15.30
N LEU A 22 9.53 -2.40 14.16
CA LEU A 22 9.02 -1.39 13.23
C LEU A 22 7.94 -0.55 13.91
N THR A 23 6.96 -1.19 14.57
CA THR A 23 5.88 -0.49 15.28
C THR A 23 6.42 0.44 16.37
N LEU A 24 7.42 -0.02 17.14
CA LEU A 24 8.05 0.78 18.20
C LEU A 24 8.87 1.95 17.63
N CYS A 25 9.54 1.75 16.49
CA CYS A 25 10.29 2.81 15.82
C CYS A 25 9.37 3.86 15.20
N LEU A 26 8.27 3.44 14.57
CA LEU A 26 7.23 4.35 14.05
C LEU A 26 6.60 5.19 15.17
N GLU A 27 6.35 4.59 16.35
CA GLU A 27 5.86 5.34 17.50
C GLU A 27 6.84 6.43 17.92
N ARG A 28 8.14 6.10 18.05
CA ARG A 28 9.18 7.08 18.41
C ARG A 28 9.30 8.17 17.36
N HIS A 29 9.36 7.79 16.06
CA HIS A 29 9.44 8.73 14.96
C HIS A 29 8.26 9.71 14.95
N THR A 30 7.04 9.20 15.12
CA THR A 30 5.83 10.03 15.18
C THR A 30 5.86 10.96 16.38
N ALA A 31 6.24 10.47 17.56
CA ALA A 31 6.30 11.27 18.77
C ALA A 31 7.30 12.45 18.65
N HIS A 32 8.43 12.22 18.00
CA HIS A 32 9.48 13.24 17.77
C HIS A 32 9.05 14.29 16.75
N ASN A 33 8.19 13.93 15.78
CA ASN A 33 7.80 14.77 14.66
C ASN A 33 6.37 15.33 14.76
N LEU A 34 5.73 15.29 15.94
CA LEU A 34 4.36 15.79 16.11
C LEU A 34 4.17 17.26 15.72
N TYR A 35 5.20 18.08 15.88
CA TYR A 35 5.18 19.49 15.46
C TYR A 35 5.02 19.69 13.95
N ARG A 36 5.35 18.67 13.13
CA ARG A 36 5.18 18.69 11.68
C ARG A 36 3.77 18.31 11.23
N LEU A 37 2.92 17.84 12.15
CA LEU A 37 1.59 17.30 11.83
C LEU A 37 0.71 18.27 11.02
N PRO A 38 0.63 19.58 11.33
CA PRO A 38 -0.16 20.50 10.50
C PRO A 38 0.31 20.55 9.05
N GLY A 39 1.63 20.62 8.82
CA GLY A 39 2.21 20.60 7.48
C GLY A 39 1.97 19.28 6.73
N VAL A 40 2.00 18.16 7.44
CA VAL A 40 1.66 16.83 6.88
C VAL A 40 0.19 16.81 6.44
N ILE A 41 -0.74 17.23 7.29
CA ILE A 41 -2.17 17.30 6.96
C ILE A 41 -2.42 18.15 5.72
N MET A 42 -1.76 19.30 5.61
CA MET A 42 -1.86 20.17 4.42
C MET A 42 -1.35 19.48 3.15
N ARG A 43 -0.25 18.73 3.25
CA ARG A 43 0.28 17.94 2.12
C ARG A 43 -0.67 16.83 1.70
N LEU A 44 -1.23 16.07 2.65
CA LEU A 44 -2.20 15.02 2.38
C LEU A 44 -3.45 15.57 1.67
N ARG A 45 -3.99 16.70 2.15
CA ARG A 45 -5.11 17.39 1.48
C ARG A 45 -4.77 17.81 0.06
N ARG A 46 -3.55 18.32 -0.17
CA ARG A 46 -3.09 18.69 -1.52
C ARG A 46 -2.96 17.47 -2.43
N MET A 47 -2.45 16.34 -1.92
CA MET A 47 -2.36 15.10 -2.70
C MET A 47 -3.76 14.63 -3.12
N ARG A 48 -4.72 14.59 -2.21
CA ARG A 48 -6.11 14.23 -2.52
C ARG A 48 -6.72 15.15 -3.60
N ARG A 49 -6.49 16.46 -3.49
CA ARG A 49 -6.96 17.41 -4.49
C ARG A 49 -6.34 17.15 -5.86
N ARG A 50 -5.03 16.89 -5.92
CA ARG A 50 -4.33 16.58 -7.17
C ARG A 50 -4.82 15.26 -7.80
N SER A 51 -5.13 14.27 -6.97
CA SER A 51 -5.74 13.02 -7.43
C SER A 51 -7.10 13.29 -8.09
N ALA A 52 -7.98 14.03 -7.42
CA ALA A 52 -9.26 14.43 -7.98
C ALA A 52 -9.13 15.25 -9.28
N GLU A 53 -8.14 16.15 -9.37
CA GLU A 53 -7.84 16.91 -10.60
C GLU A 53 -7.39 15.99 -11.75
N PHE A 54 -6.60 14.94 -11.46
CA PHE A 54 -6.18 13.94 -12.45
C PHE A 54 -7.37 13.17 -13.00
N TYR A 55 -8.29 12.73 -12.15
CA TYR A 55 -9.48 11.97 -12.56
C TYR A 55 -10.56 12.80 -13.26
N GLN A 56 -10.41 14.13 -13.36
CA GLN A 56 -11.24 14.94 -14.26
C GLN A 56 -10.92 14.71 -15.74
N THR A 57 -9.75 14.16 -16.03
CA THR A 57 -9.27 13.92 -17.41
C THR A 57 -9.16 12.43 -17.73
N TYR A 58 -8.87 11.61 -16.73
CA TYR A 58 -8.62 10.17 -16.89
C TYR A 58 -9.57 9.37 -16.01
N ASP A 59 -10.13 8.30 -16.53
CA ASP A 59 -11.08 7.44 -15.82
C ASP A 59 -10.38 6.52 -14.80
N ALA A 60 -9.17 6.05 -15.13
CA ALA A 60 -8.40 5.17 -14.27
C ALA A 60 -6.90 5.40 -14.39
N LEU A 61 -6.17 5.04 -13.33
CA LEU A 61 -4.71 5.01 -13.28
C LEU A 61 -4.24 3.56 -13.19
N LEU A 62 -3.40 3.13 -14.15
CA LEU A 62 -2.77 1.82 -14.15
C LEU A 62 -1.31 1.95 -13.71
N THR A 63 -0.91 1.18 -12.70
CA THR A 63 0.48 1.08 -12.22
C THR A 63 0.82 -0.36 -11.87
N PRO A 64 2.09 -0.74 -11.76
CA PRO A 64 2.43 -1.94 -11.00
C PRO A 64 1.90 -1.82 -9.57
N THR A 65 1.53 -2.94 -8.93
CA THR A 65 1.15 -2.94 -7.51
C THR A 65 2.36 -2.70 -6.63
N LEU A 66 3.50 -3.30 -6.99
CA LEU A 66 4.78 -3.19 -6.30
C LEU A 66 5.86 -2.83 -7.33
N ALA A 67 6.92 -2.14 -6.90
CA ALA A 67 8.00 -1.71 -7.78
C ALA A 67 8.91 -2.88 -8.21
N ASP A 68 9.08 -3.87 -7.34
CA ASP A 68 9.91 -5.03 -7.55
C ASP A 68 9.16 -6.34 -7.29
N PRO A 69 9.62 -7.46 -7.85
CA PRO A 69 9.11 -8.79 -7.50
C PRO A 69 9.20 -9.08 -6.00
N THR A 70 8.50 -10.13 -5.56
CA THR A 70 8.51 -10.55 -4.16
C THR A 70 9.94 -10.77 -3.65
N PRO A 71 10.38 -10.04 -2.61
CA PRO A 71 11.73 -10.15 -2.10
C PRO A 71 11.95 -11.48 -1.37
N ARG A 72 13.21 -11.89 -1.26
CA ARG A 72 13.58 -13.08 -0.47
C ARG A 72 13.21 -12.89 1.00
N VAL A 73 12.87 -13.98 1.67
CA VAL A 73 12.61 -13.99 3.12
C VAL A 73 13.80 -13.38 3.87
N GLY A 74 13.52 -12.45 4.78
CA GLY A 74 14.53 -11.72 5.55
C GLY A 74 14.96 -10.38 4.94
N TYR A 75 14.74 -10.12 3.65
CA TYR A 75 15.11 -8.84 3.04
C TYR A 75 14.44 -7.63 3.69
N LEU A 76 13.15 -7.76 4.05
CA LEU A 76 12.37 -6.73 4.75
C LEU A 76 12.40 -6.90 6.29
N ALA A 77 13.43 -7.56 6.82
CA ALA A 77 13.63 -7.71 8.26
C ALA A 77 15.08 -7.35 8.69
N PRO A 78 15.65 -6.21 8.22
CA PRO A 78 16.93 -5.76 8.72
C PRO A 78 16.83 -5.32 10.18
N THR A 79 17.95 -5.34 10.89
CA THR A 79 18.03 -4.84 12.28
C THR A 79 17.98 -3.31 12.35
N ASP A 80 18.40 -2.64 11.29
CA ASP A 80 18.37 -1.17 11.20
C ASP A 80 17.04 -0.68 10.65
N TYR A 81 16.42 0.25 11.40
CA TYR A 81 15.12 0.83 11.06
C TYR A 81 15.16 1.67 9.77
N GLN A 82 16.21 2.48 9.58
CA GLN A 82 16.30 3.34 8.41
C GLN A 82 16.42 2.49 7.14
N GLN A 83 17.25 1.46 7.18
CA GLN A 83 17.40 0.51 6.08
C GLN A 83 16.09 -0.23 5.78
N LEU A 84 15.32 -0.60 6.83
CA LEU A 84 13.99 -1.19 6.64
C LEU A 84 13.04 -0.23 5.93
N MET A 85 12.99 1.02 6.38
CA MET A 85 12.10 2.03 5.79
C MET A 85 12.44 2.33 4.33
N ASP A 86 13.74 2.47 4.02
CA ASP A 86 14.20 2.72 2.66
C ASP A 86 13.80 1.57 1.73
N ARG A 87 14.09 0.31 2.11
CA ARG A 87 13.71 -0.89 1.35
C ARG A 87 12.18 -1.01 1.19
N LEU A 88 11.42 -0.70 2.24
CA LEU A 88 9.98 -0.79 2.22
C LEU A 88 9.37 0.27 1.30
N ILE A 89 9.85 1.52 1.36
CA ILE A 89 9.39 2.62 0.53
C ILE A 89 9.67 2.33 -0.95
N ASP A 90 10.88 1.87 -1.26
CA ASP A 90 11.27 1.52 -2.62
C ASP A 90 10.39 0.38 -3.17
N TRP A 91 10.13 -0.64 -2.36
CA TRP A 91 9.35 -1.80 -2.78
C TRP A 91 7.85 -1.51 -2.96
N VAL A 92 7.22 -0.75 -2.04
CA VAL A 92 5.77 -0.48 -2.12
C VAL A 92 5.43 0.68 -3.06
N ALA A 93 6.35 1.52 -3.40
CA ALA A 93 6.34 2.74 -4.23
C ALA A 93 4.98 3.32 -4.66
N PHE A 94 4.06 2.52 -5.20
CA PHE A 94 2.80 2.95 -5.83
C PHE A 94 1.61 2.93 -4.88
N THR A 95 1.45 1.91 -4.06
CA THR A 95 0.28 1.69 -3.19
C THR A 95 0.06 2.74 -2.09
N PRO A 96 1.07 3.49 -1.59
CA PRO A 96 0.84 4.51 -0.58
C PRO A 96 -0.05 5.67 -1.05
N LEU A 97 -0.12 5.94 -2.36
CA LEU A 97 -0.92 7.04 -2.89
C LEU A 97 -2.40 6.84 -2.55
N GLN A 98 -2.98 5.69 -2.87
CA GLN A 98 -4.40 5.38 -2.64
C GLN A 98 -4.73 5.36 -1.14
N ASN A 99 -3.81 4.87 -0.30
CA ASN A 99 -3.96 4.92 1.15
C ASN A 99 -4.03 6.36 1.71
N VAL A 100 -3.42 7.31 1.02
CA VAL A 100 -3.38 8.72 1.41
C VAL A 100 -4.56 9.50 0.83
N THR A 101 -4.89 9.27 -0.43
CA THR A 101 -5.98 9.99 -1.14
C THR A 101 -7.35 9.44 -0.78
N GLY A 102 -7.43 8.15 -0.46
CA GLY A 102 -8.66 7.41 -0.22
C GLY A 102 -9.32 6.91 -1.51
N ASP A 103 -8.63 7.01 -2.63
CA ASP A 103 -9.12 6.53 -3.92
C ASP A 103 -9.23 5.01 -3.91
N PRO A 104 -10.31 4.42 -4.47
CA PRO A 104 -10.43 2.98 -4.62
C PRO A 104 -9.37 2.43 -5.55
N ALA A 105 -8.89 1.23 -5.27
CA ALA A 105 -7.94 0.52 -6.12
C ALA A 105 -8.16 -0.99 -6.08
N ILE A 106 -7.88 -1.66 -7.20
CA ILE A 106 -7.91 -3.11 -7.36
C ILE A 106 -6.58 -3.59 -7.91
N SER A 107 -6.04 -4.68 -7.38
CA SER A 107 -4.83 -5.32 -7.89
C SER A 107 -5.16 -6.63 -8.58
N LEU A 108 -4.70 -6.78 -9.81
CA LEU A 108 -4.94 -7.94 -10.66
C LEU A 108 -3.61 -8.57 -11.09
N PRO A 109 -3.48 -9.90 -11.14
CA PRO A 109 -2.26 -10.60 -11.57
C PRO A 109 -2.21 -10.65 -13.11
N LEU A 110 -1.92 -9.52 -13.76
CA LEU A 110 -1.97 -9.38 -15.22
C LEU A 110 -0.67 -9.77 -15.93
N ALA A 111 0.42 -9.98 -15.21
CA ALA A 111 1.72 -10.30 -15.79
C ALA A 111 2.46 -11.37 -14.97
N GLN A 112 3.53 -11.91 -15.56
CA GLN A 112 4.49 -12.78 -14.90
C GLN A 112 5.91 -12.26 -15.15
N SER A 113 6.79 -12.43 -14.15
CA SER A 113 8.22 -12.20 -14.31
C SER A 113 8.85 -13.29 -15.20
N ALA A 114 10.11 -13.08 -15.59
CA ALA A 114 10.87 -14.08 -16.33
C ALA A 114 11.02 -15.43 -15.58
N GLU A 115 10.97 -15.38 -14.24
CA GLU A 115 11.03 -16.55 -13.35
C GLU A 115 9.64 -17.18 -13.10
N GLY A 116 8.58 -16.69 -13.76
CA GLY A 116 7.22 -17.22 -13.61
C GLY A 116 6.47 -16.70 -12.37
N MET A 117 7.02 -15.74 -11.62
CA MET A 117 6.33 -15.13 -10.49
C MET A 117 5.21 -14.19 -10.95
N PRO A 118 4.03 -14.19 -10.30
CA PRO A 118 2.95 -13.29 -10.66
C PRO A 118 3.35 -11.83 -10.39
N VAL A 119 3.07 -10.95 -11.34
CA VAL A 119 3.23 -9.50 -11.22
C VAL A 119 1.84 -8.87 -11.14
N GLY A 120 1.57 -8.23 -10.00
CA GLY A 120 0.34 -7.49 -9.79
C GLY A 120 0.36 -6.15 -10.51
N MET A 121 -0.74 -5.86 -11.22
CA MET A 121 -1.02 -4.53 -11.78
C MET A 121 -2.19 -3.93 -11.02
N MET A 122 -2.06 -2.68 -10.63
CA MET A 122 -3.05 -1.96 -9.84
C MET A 122 -3.79 -0.94 -10.72
N LEU A 123 -5.11 -1.04 -10.74
CA LEU A 123 -6.00 -0.01 -11.26
C LEU A 123 -6.54 0.81 -10.09
N ALA A 124 -6.50 2.12 -10.22
CA ALA A 124 -7.11 3.05 -9.28
C ALA A 124 -8.04 4.01 -10.03
N ALA A 125 -9.11 4.48 -9.37
CA ALA A 125 -10.08 5.40 -9.94
C ALA A 125 -10.48 6.46 -8.91
N ASP A 126 -11.28 7.44 -9.34
CA ASP A 126 -11.78 8.49 -8.44
C ASP A 126 -12.65 7.92 -7.32
N LEU A 127 -12.82 8.68 -6.27
CA LEU A 127 -13.62 8.32 -5.11
C LEU A 127 -15.06 7.93 -5.51
N GLY A 128 -15.50 6.75 -5.09
CA GLY A 128 -16.82 6.22 -5.41
C GLY A 128 -16.92 5.50 -6.75
N GLN A 129 -15.81 5.32 -7.48
CA GLN A 129 -15.75 4.63 -8.77
C GLN A 129 -15.35 3.15 -8.66
N GLU A 130 -15.73 2.48 -7.56
CA GLU A 130 -15.46 1.06 -7.36
C GLU A 130 -16.10 0.18 -8.43
N ALA A 131 -17.30 0.58 -8.93
CA ALA A 131 -18.00 -0.14 -10.00
C ALA A 131 -17.17 -0.16 -11.29
N LEU A 132 -16.62 0.99 -11.71
CA LEU A 132 -15.73 1.10 -12.88
C LEU A 132 -14.52 0.16 -12.75
N LEU A 133 -13.91 0.10 -11.57
CA LEU A 133 -12.75 -0.79 -11.34
C LEU A 133 -13.12 -2.27 -11.47
N LEU A 134 -14.32 -2.65 -11.01
CA LEU A 134 -14.80 -4.02 -11.14
C LEU A 134 -15.12 -4.35 -12.60
N GLU A 135 -15.75 -3.45 -13.35
CA GLU A 135 -16.02 -3.62 -14.78
C GLU A 135 -14.71 -3.82 -15.58
N LEU A 136 -13.73 -2.93 -15.37
CA LEU A 136 -12.41 -3.06 -15.97
C LEU A 136 -11.69 -4.36 -15.57
N ALA A 137 -11.84 -4.79 -14.32
CA ALA A 137 -11.24 -6.04 -13.85
C ALA A 137 -11.84 -7.25 -14.57
N TYR A 138 -13.17 -7.30 -14.76
CA TYR A 138 -13.84 -8.36 -15.51
C TYR A 138 -13.43 -8.39 -16.99
N GLU A 139 -13.39 -7.23 -17.65
CA GLU A 139 -12.93 -7.13 -19.03
C GLU A 139 -11.49 -7.62 -19.21
N LEU A 140 -10.60 -7.22 -18.30
CA LEU A 140 -9.20 -7.65 -18.32
C LEU A 140 -9.05 -9.15 -18.03
N GLU A 141 -9.85 -9.71 -17.13
CA GLU A 141 -9.84 -11.14 -16.82
C GLU A 141 -10.38 -11.98 -17.99
N GLU A 142 -11.38 -11.48 -18.73
CA GLU A 142 -11.91 -12.10 -19.94
C GLU A 142 -10.92 -12.01 -21.10
N ALA A 143 -10.31 -10.84 -21.32
CA ALA A 143 -9.34 -10.62 -22.38
C ALA A 143 -8.04 -11.41 -22.19
N ARG A 144 -7.65 -11.63 -20.93
CA ARG A 144 -6.42 -12.35 -20.58
C ARG A 144 -6.66 -13.30 -19.38
N PRO A 145 -7.27 -14.48 -19.62
CA PRO A 145 -7.48 -15.47 -18.59
C PRO A 145 -6.15 -15.89 -17.94
N ARG A 146 -6.09 -15.79 -16.62
CA ARG A 146 -4.88 -16.17 -15.86
C ARG A 146 -4.81 -17.68 -15.64
N ALA A 147 -3.60 -18.24 -15.76
CA ALA A 147 -3.35 -19.59 -15.30
C ALA A 147 -3.52 -19.66 -13.77
N ARG A 148 -4.34 -20.59 -13.29
CA ARG A 148 -4.47 -20.86 -11.84
C ARG A 148 -3.29 -21.73 -11.40
N ILE A 149 -2.61 -21.34 -10.32
CA ILE A 149 -1.49 -22.14 -9.75
C ILE A 149 -1.94 -23.56 -9.42
N GLN A 150 -3.21 -23.78 -9.09
CA GLN A 150 -3.81 -25.08 -8.78
C GLN A 150 -4.15 -25.93 -10.02
N ALA A 151 -4.02 -25.40 -11.23
CA ALA A 151 -4.31 -26.15 -12.46
C ALA A 151 -3.10 -26.96 -12.98
N ALA A 152 -1.98 -26.95 -12.27
CA ALA A 152 -0.77 -27.71 -12.57
C ALA A 152 -0.67 -28.96 -11.67
N GLY A 153 -1.76 -29.74 -11.56
CA GLY A 153 -1.84 -31.04 -10.91
C GLY A 153 -2.31 -32.10 -11.88
#